data_9efc91939d5195c96723261b898b881b
#
_entry.id   9efc91939d5195c96723261b898b881b
#
_cell.length_a   1.000
_cell.length_b   1.000
_cell.length_c   1.000
_cell.angle_alpha   90.00
_cell.angle_beta   90.00
_cell.angle_gamma   90.00
#
_symmetry.space_group_name_H-M   'P 1'
#
loop_
_entity.id
_entity.type
_entity.pdbx_description
1 polymer ?
#
loop_
_entity_poly.entity_id
_entity_poly.type
_entity_poly.pdbx_seq_one_letter_code
_entity_poly.pdbx_strand_id
1 'polypeptide(L)'
;MVAVISCSHFPDDERIYHREISALHEKNYVIKYFTLSDQKTNLSQPGIDHKNYDLSKVTSDEYLECVEKDLIKEPPKVVHIHEPELFPVAIKMKKLFNTKIVYDVHEDYISMIDTFSRLTWPLKTIKIKYWKYKEKQFLKYVDEIFIA
;
A
#
# COMPACT_ATOMS: atom_id res chain seq x y z
N MET A 1 5.22 -15.80 3.31
CA MET A 1 4.02 -14.95 3.27
C MET A 1 4.36 -13.64 2.60
N VAL A 2 3.45 -13.13 1.79
CA VAL A 2 3.47 -11.81 1.16
C VAL A 2 2.35 -10.97 1.79
N ALA A 3 2.64 -9.73 2.17
CA ALA A 3 1.62 -8.78 2.58
C ALA A 3 1.37 -7.79 1.44
N VAL A 4 0.15 -7.70 0.96
CA VAL A 4 -0.30 -6.72 -0.03
C VAL A 4 -1.13 -5.68 0.70
N ILE A 5 -0.81 -4.40 0.51
CA ILE A 5 -1.43 -3.30 1.26
C ILE A 5 -1.88 -2.21 0.30
N SER A 6 -3.14 -1.80 0.43
CA SER A 6 -3.71 -0.67 -0.30
C SER A 6 -4.61 0.17 0.61
N CYS A 7 -4.62 1.48 0.42
CA CYS A 7 -5.43 2.41 1.21
C CYS A 7 -6.34 3.34 0.38
N SER A 8 -6.29 3.26 -0.94
CA SER A 8 -7.11 4.09 -1.84
C SER A 8 -7.85 3.33 -2.93
N HIS A 9 -7.57 2.04 -3.09
CA HIS A 9 -8.24 1.18 -4.07
C HIS A 9 -9.34 0.34 -3.43
N PHE A 10 -10.32 -0.06 -4.23
CA PHE A 10 -11.34 -1.01 -3.79
C PHE A 10 -10.74 -2.39 -3.53
N PRO A 11 -11.30 -3.17 -2.59
CA PRO A 11 -10.77 -4.49 -2.27
C PRO A 11 -10.70 -5.45 -3.46
N ASP A 12 -11.66 -5.36 -4.38
CA ASP A 12 -11.76 -6.17 -5.61
C ASP A 12 -11.19 -5.46 -6.84
N ASP A 13 -10.20 -4.58 -6.65
CA ASP A 13 -9.52 -3.89 -7.74
C ASP A 13 -8.98 -4.87 -8.79
N GLU A 14 -9.21 -4.53 -10.07
CA GLU A 14 -8.86 -5.38 -11.21
C GLU A 14 -7.37 -5.71 -11.27
N ARG A 15 -6.51 -4.75 -10.96
CA ARG A 15 -5.07 -4.96 -11.02
C ARG A 15 -4.56 -5.63 -9.75
N ILE A 16 -4.90 -5.10 -8.58
CA ILE A 16 -4.38 -5.59 -7.30
C ILE A 16 -4.90 -6.99 -7.01
N TYR A 17 -6.22 -7.17 -6.99
CA TYR A 17 -6.80 -8.45 -6.59
C TYR A 17 -6.82 -9.47 -7.73
N HIS A 18 -7.41 -9.09 -8.89
CA HIS A 18 -7.65 -10.05 -9.96
C HIS A 18 -6.41 -10.42 -10.76
N ARG A 19 -5.36 -9.58 -10.77
CA ARG A 19 -4.11 -9.91 -11.45
C ARG A 19 -2.99 -10.27 -10.49
N GLU A 20 -2.60 -9.36 -9.61
CA GLU A 20 -1.40 -9.54 -8.78
C GLU A 20 -1.60 -10.57 -7.68
N ILE A 21 -2.66 -10.39 -6.84
CA ILE A 21 -2.95 -11.35 -5.77
C ILE A 21 -3.29 -12.72 -6.35
N SER A 22 -4.09 -12.79 -7.42
CA SER A 22 -4.42 -14.04 -8.09
C SER A 22 -3.17 -14.75 -8.63
N ALA A 23 -2.26 -14.03 -9.28
CA ALA A 23 -1.01 -14.60 -9.77
C ALA A 23 -0.10 -15.14 -8.64
N LEU A 24 -0.03 -14.43 -7.51
CA LEU A 24 0.68 -14.90 -6.32
C LEU A 24 0.01 -16.14 -5.72
N HIS A 25 -1.32 -16.15 -5.65
CA HIS A 25 -2.09 -17.27 -5.15
C HIS A 25 -1.93 -18.53 -6.01
N GLU A 26 -1.95 -18.41 -7.33
CA GLU A 26 -1.68 -19.51 -8.27
C GLU A 26 -0.28 -20.12 -8.09
N LYS A 27 0.67 -19.34 -7.59
CA LYS A 27 2.03 -19.80 -7.24
C LYS A 27 2.12 -20.32 -5.80
N ASN A 28 0.99 -20.53 -5.12
CA ASN A 28 0.89 -21.05 -3.75
C ASN A 28 1.57 -20.16 -2.68
N TYR A 29 1.65 -18.84 -2.91
CA TYR A 29 2.04 -17.93 -1.86
C TYR A 29 0.92 -17.75 -0.84
N VAL A 30 1.28 -17.74 0.44
CA VAL A 30 0.38 -17.29 1.51
C VAL A 30 0.35 -15.77 1.50
N ILE A 31 -0.84 -15.19 1.43
CA ILE A 31 -1.05 -13.75 1.22
C ILE A 31 -1.86 -13.19 2.38
N LYS A 32 -1.40 -12.08 2.95
CA LYS A 32 -2.21 -11.17 3.77
C LYS A 32 -2.53 -9.94 2.94
N TYR A 33 -3.80 -9.67 2.76
CA TYR A 33 -4.27 -8.52 2.01
C TYR A 33 -4.99 -7.53 2.92
N PHE A 34 -4.51 -6.30 2.94
CA PHE A 34 -5.07 -5.22 3.77
C PHE A 34 -5.63 -4.12 2.87
N THR A 35 -6.87 -3.72 3.16
CA THR A 35 -7.53 -2.62 2.43
C THR A 35 -8.22 -1.67 3.40
N LEU A 36 -8.36 -0.41 2.97
CA LEU A 36 -9.14 0.61 3.64
C LEU A 36 -10.25 1.05 2.68
N SER A 37 -11.49 0.62 2.93
CA SER A 37 -12.61 0.88 2.02
C SER A 37 -13.93 0.84 2.77
N ASP A 38 -14.93 1.60 2.30
CA ASP A 38 -16.32 1.54 2.76
C ASP A 38 -17.09 0.33 2.18
N GLN A 39 -16.53 -0.36 1.21
CA GLN A 39 -17.12 -1.57 0.65
C GLN A 39 -17.01 -2.75 1.62
N LYS A 40 -18.14 -3.39 1.88
CA LYS A 40 -18.23 -4.59 2.74
C LYS A 40 -17.88 -5.85 1.94
N THR A 41 -16.67 -5.90 1.42
CA THR A 41 -16.17 -7.04 0.64
C THR A 41 -15.24 -7.89 1.49
N ASN A 42 -15.45 -9.20 1.49
CA ASN A 42 -14.53 -10.17 2.09
C ASN A 42 -14.03 -11.10 0.98
N LEU A 43 -12.73 -11.04 0.72
CA LEU A 43 -12.04 -11.81 -0.33
C LEU A 43 -11.16 -12.92 0.26
N SER A 44 -11.35 -13.25 1.54
CA SER A 44 -10.61 -14.33 2.20
C SER A 44 -10.97 -15.69 1.61
N GLN A 45 -9.94 -16.47 1.32
CA GLN A 45 -10.03 -17.84 0.83
C GLN A 45 -8.78 -18.62 1.24
N PRO A 46 -8.72 -19.96 1.07
CA PRO A 46 -7.53 -20.72 1.40
C PRO A 46 -6.28 -20.09 0.76
N GLY A 47 -5.30 -19.69 1.58
CA GLY A 47 -4.08 -19.00 1.13
C GLY A 47 -4.16 -17.47 1.04
N ILE A 48 -5.34 -16.88 1.15
CA ILE A 48 -5.54 -15.42 1.18
C ILE A 48 -6.31 -15.03 2.45
N ASP A 49 -5.66 -14.31 3.35
CA ASP A 49 -6.27 -13.67 4.52
C ASP A 49 -6.51 -12.19 4.20
N HIS A 50 -7.77 -11.82 3.94
CA HIS A 50 -8.15 -10.45 3.61
C HIS A 50 -8.75 -9.73 4.82
N LYS A 51 -8.21 -8.56 5.15
CA LYS A 51 -8.72 -7.66 6.16
C LYS A 51 -9.07 -6.31 5.56
N ASN A 52 -10.38 -6.06 5.43
CA ASN A 52 -10.87 -4.74 5.05
C ASN A 52 -11.20 -3.90 6.29
N TYR A 53 -10.65 -2.70 6.35
CA TYR A 53 -10.95 -1.71 7.38
C TYR A 53 -11.98 -0.72 6.82
N ASP A 54 -13.03 -0.47 7.59
CA ASP A 54 -14.14 0.40 7.18
C ASP A 54 -13.72 1.87 7.25
N LEU A 55 -13.57 2.50 6.08
CA LEU A 55 -13.17 3.90 5.94
C LEU A 55 -14.08 4.88 6.69
N SER A 56 -15.34 4.51 6.98
CA SER A 56 -16.25 5.33 7.76
C SER A 56 -15.97 5.31 9.27
N LYS A 57 -15.16 4.36 9.74
CA LYS A 57 -14.89 4.11 11.18
C LYS A 57 -13.42 4.26 11.55
N VAL A 58 -12.53 4.15 10.59
CA VAL A 58 -11.09 4.11 10.81
C VAL A 58 -10.43 5.18 9.95
N THR A 59 -9.65 6.03 10.55
CA THR A 59 -8.82 7.01 9.85
C THR A 59 -7.65 6.32 9.14
N SER A 60 -7.04 6.99 8.19
CA SER A 60 -5.84 6.47 7.51
C SER A 60 -4.70 6.17 8.48
N ASP A 61 -4.49 7.02 9.50
CA ASP A 61 -3.44 6.81 10.49
C ASP A 61 -3.73 5.58 11.37
N GLU A 62 -4.97 5.42 11.84
CA GLU A 62 -5.40 4.23 12.59
C GLU A 62 -5.30 2.95 11.76
N TYR A 63 -5.61 3.03 10.46
CA TYR A 63 -5.42 1.92 9.52
C TYR A 63 -3.96 1.50 9.46
N LEU A 64 -3.04 2.46 9.24
CA LEU A 64 -1.60 2.19 9.19
C LEU A 64 -1.10 1.55 10.49
N GLU A 65 -1.55 2.04 11.65
CA GLU A 65 -1.21 1.44 12.96
C GLU A 65 -1.73 0.00 13.09
N CYS A 66 -2.95 -0.28 12.65
CA CYS A 66 -3.53 -1.61 12.70
C CYS A 66 -2.77 -2.59 11.81
N VAL A 67 -2.48 -2.20 10.57
CA VAL A 67 -1.67 -2.99 9.63
C VAL A 67 -0.28 -3.25 10.21
N GLU A 68 0.38 -2.23 10.73
CA GLU A 68 1.69 -2.36 11.36
C GLU A 68 1.68 -3.37 12.51
N LYS A 69 0.71 -3.27 13.42
CA LYS A 69 0.56 -4.20 14.56
C LYS A 69 0.38 -5.65 14.10
N ASP A 70 -0.39 -5.87 13.04
CA ASP A 70 -0.59 -7.22 12.48
C ASP A 70 0.67 -7.76 11.82
N LEU A 71 1.38 -6.93 11.05
CA LEU A 71 2.62 -7.32 10.40
C LEU A 71 3.78 -7.57 11.39
N ILE A 72 3.80 -6.89 12.54
CA ILE A 72 4.78 -7.16 13.61
C ILE A 72 4.53 -8.53 14.25
N LYS A 73 3.27 -8.94 14.43
CA LYS A 73 2.95 -10.26 15.01
C LYS A 73 3.35 -11.40 14.09
N GLU A 74 3.22 -11.21 12.79
CA GLU A 74 3.56 -12.19 11.77
C GLU A 74 4.29 -11.50 10.60
N PRO A 75 5.62 -11.32 10.71
CA PRO A 75 6.37 -10.56 9.73
C PRO A 75 6.39 -11.20 8.34
N PRO A 76 6.04 -10.45 7.29
CA PRO A 76 6.07 -10.94 5.92
C PRO A 76 7.51 -10.98 5.38
N LYS A 77 7.76 -11.86 4.41
CA LYS A 77 9.00 -11.83 3.62
C LYS A 77 9.02 -10.69 2.62
N VAL A 78 7.84 -10.33 2.12
CA VAL A 78 7.63 -9.25 1.13
C VAL A 78 6.45 -8.41 1.56
N VAL A 79 6.59 -7.09 1.50
CA VAL A 79 5.48 -6.12 1.57
C VAL A 79 5.34 -5.50 0.19
N HIS A 80 4.17 -5.63 -0.39
CA HIS A 80 3.78 -5.04 -1.66
C HIS A 80 2.83 -3.88 -1.39
N ILE A 81 3.22 -2.68 -1.76
CA ILE A 81 2.47 -1.44 -1.51
C ILE A 81 2.12 -0.74 -2.82
N HIS A 82 0.97 -0.09 -2.82
CA HIS A 82 0.43 0.59 -4.01
C HIS A 82 0.40 2.11 -3.88
N GLU A 83 0.46 2.65 -2.65
CA GLU A 83 0.40 4.09 -2.42
C GLU A 83 1.59 4.58 -1.57
N PRO A 84 2.04 5.84 -1.80
CA PRO A 84 3.18 6.41 -1.07
C PRO A 84 2.96 6.53 0.45
N GLU A 85 1.73 6.65 0.89
CA GLU A 85 1.33 6.73 2.29
C GLU A 85 1.71 5.47 3.08
N LEU A 86 1.89 4.34 2.40
CA LEU A 86 2.22 3.04 3.00
C LEU A 86 3.71 2.84 3.26
N PHE A 87 4.58 3.71 2.72
CA PHE A 87 6.03 3.59 2.92
C PHE A 87 6.48 3.55 4.39
N PRO A 88 5.90 4.33 5.32
CA PRO A 88 6.32 4.26 6.73
C PRO A 88 6.21 2.85 7.31
N VAL A 89 5.11 2.15 7.05
CA VAL A 89 4.89 0.77 7.49
C VAL A 89 5.87 -0.19 6.80
N ALA A 90 5.99 -0.12 5.48
CA ALA A 90 6.89 -0.99 4.71
C ALA A 90 8.35 -0.83 5.13
N ILE A 91 8.84 0.40 5.30
CA ILE A 91 10.20 0.69 5.75
C ILE A 91 10.44 0.17 7.17
N LYS A 92 9.45 0.28 8.05
CA LYS A 92 9.54 -0.27 9.41
C LYS A 92 9.70 -1.79 9.38
N MET A 93 8.91 -2.50 8.54
CA MET A 93 9.05 -3.94 8.36
C MET A 93 10.43 -4.31 7.81
N LYS A 94 10.94 -3.56 6.84
CA LYS A 94 12.29 -3.77 6.32
C LYS A 94 13.36 -3.61 7.40
N LYS A 95 13.28 -2.56 8.22
CA LYS A 95 14.26 -2.28 9.28
C LYS A 95 14.24 -3.32 10.41
N LEU A 96 13.04 -3.79 10.79
CA LEU A 96 12.88 -4.72 11.91
C LEU A 96 13.12 -6.18 11.50
N PHE A 97 12.70 -6.57 10.30
CA PHE A 97 12.59 -7.98 9.90
C PHE A 97 13.31 -8.30 8.58
N ASN A 98 14.00 -7.31 7.99
CA ASN A 98 14.64 -7.44 6.67
C ASN A 98 13.64 -7.83 5.56
N THR A 99 12.39 -7.39 5.70
CA THR A 99 11.32 -7.59 4.72
C THR A 99 11.68 -6.88 3.42
N LYS A 100 11.44 -7.52 2.29
CA LYS A 100 11.57 -6.89 0.97
C LYS A 100 10.38 -6.00 0.66
N ILE A 101 10.63 -4.86 0.01
CA ILE A 101 9.60 -3.89 -0.38
C ILE A 101 9.45 -3.92 -1.90
N VAL A 102 8.24 -4.22 -2.34
CA VAL A 102 7.78 -4.05 -3.73
C VAL A 102 6.85 -2.84 -3.75
N TYR A 103 7.13 -1.90 -4.64
CA TYR A 103 6.28 -0.73 -4.84
C TYR A 103 5.70 -0.75 -6.25
N ASP A 104 4.38 -0.84 -6.33
CA ASP A 104 3.66 -0.76 -7.59
C ASP A 104 3.10 0.65 -7.79
N VAL A 105 3.63 1.35 -8.77
CA VAL A 105 3.25 2.72 -9.10
C VAL A 105 2.04 2.67 -10.04
N HIS A 106 0.83 2.79 -9.46
CA HIS A 106 -0.42 2.84 -10.24
C HIS A 106 -0.62 4.16 -10.96
N GLU A 107 -0.22 5.25 -10.31
CA GLU A 107 -0.47 6.61 -10.81
C GLU A 107 0.71 7.51 -10.47
N ASP A 108 0.95 8.50 -11.32
CA ASP A 108 1.85 9.61 -10.99
C ASP A 108 1.18 10.49 -9.91
N TYR A 109 1.44 10.16 -8.64
CA TYR A 109 0.91 10.87 -7.48
C TYR A 109 1.17 12.38 -7.53
N ILE A 110 2.25 12.78 -8.16
CA ILE A 110 2.62 14.18 -8.33
C ILE A 110 1.72 14.85 -9.34
N SER A 111 1.44 14.19 -10.46
CA SER A 111 0.48 14.66 -11.46
C SER A 111 -0.95 14.70 -10.90
N MET A 112 -1.32 13.78 -10.03
CA MET A 112 -2.60 13.82 -9.31
C MET A 112 -2.71 15.06 -8.41
N ILE A 113 -1.69 15.35 -7.61
CA ILE A 113 -1.66 16.57 -6.79
C ILE A 113 -1.77 17.80 -7.70
N ASP A 114 -1.08 17.80 -8.81
CA ASP A 114 -1.11 18.94 -9.75
C ASP A 114 -2.49 19.13 -10.40
N THR A 115 -3.16 18.07 -10.75
CA THR A 115 -4.45 18.11 -11.46
C THR A 115 -5.64 18.30 -10.51
N PHE A 116 -5.69 17.54 -9.40
CA PHE A 116 -6.88 17.44 -8.55
C PHE A 116 -6.80 18.20 -7.23
N SER A 117 -5.62 18.71 -6.84
CA SER A 117 -5.48 19.48 -5.60
C SER A 117 -6.18 20.84 -5.73
N ARG A 118 -7.07 21.15 -4.78
CA ARG A 118 -7.69 22.48 -4.63
C ARG A 118 -6.73 23.55 -4.10
N LEU A 119 -5.48 23.19 -3.83
CA LEU A 119 -4.46 24.11 -3.36
C LEU A 119 -4.04 25.06 -4.47
N THR A 120 -3.95 26.35 -4.15
CA THR A 120 -3.44 27.38 -5.06
C THR A 120 -1.92 27.59 -4.87
N TRP A 121 -1.28 28.20 -5.89
CA TRP A 121 0.09 28.65 -5.75
C TRP A 121 0.22 29.65 -4.57
N PRO A 122 1.24 29.62 -3.68
CA PRO A 122 2.44 28.78 -3.74
C PRO A 122 2.33 27.43 -3.00
N LEU A 123 1.24 27.17 -2.27
CA LEU A 123 1.10 25.98 -1.41
C LEU A 123 1.14 24.68 -2.22
N LYS A 124 0.56 24.68 -3.40
CA LYS A 124 0.59 23.54 -4.34
C LYS A 124 2.02 23.17 -4.72
N THR A 125 2.82 24.15 -5.08
CA THR A 125 4.25 23.96 -5.45
C THR A 125 5.07 23.40 -4.27
N ILE A 126 4.80 23.88 -3.06
CA ILE A 126 5.45 23.39 -1.84
C ILE A 126 5.09 21.92 -1.60
N LYS A 127 3.80 21.57 -1.73
CA LYS A 127 3.31 20.20 -1.57
C LYS A 127 3.95 19.25 -2.59
N ILE A 128 4.01 19.63 -3.85
CA ILE A 128 4.66 18.85 -4.92
C ILE A 128 6.14 18.63 -4.62
N LYS A 129 6.89 19.69 -4.24
CA LYS A 129 8.32 19.58 -3.88
C LYS A 129 8.52 18.67 -2.67
N TYR A 130 7.66 18.76 -1.66
CA TYR A 130 7.71 17.92 -0.47
C TYR A 130 7.54 16.43 -0.85
N TRP A 131 6.53 16.10 -1.65
CA TRP A 131 6.28 14.72 -2.07
C TRP A 131 7.38 14.18 -2.97
N LYS A 132 7.90 14.93 -3.93
CA LYS A 132 9.09 14.56 -4.73
C LYS A 132 10.28 14.22 -3.84
N TYR A 133 10.54 15.03 -2.83
CA TYR A 133 11.63 14.78 -1.89
C TYR A 133 11.38 13.50 -1.08
N LYS A 134 10.16 13.33 -0.54
CA LYS A 134 9.77 12.15 0.24
C LYS A 134 9.87 10.88 -0.59
N GLU A 135 9.30 10.86 -1.77
CA GLU A 135 9.37 9.73 -2.68
C GLU A 135 10.81 9.33 -2.97
N LYS A 136 11.68 10.27 -3.32
CA LYS A 136 13.10 10.01 -3.52
C LYS A 136 13.79 9.41 -2.29
N GLN A 137 13.39 9.78 -1.07
CA GLN A 137 13.92 9.16 0.14
C GLN A 137 13.37 7.74 0.34
N PHE A 138 12.10 7.52 0.05
CA PHE A 138 11.44 6.23 0.20
C PHE A 138 11.96 5.20 -0.80
N LEU A 139 12.15 5.59 -2.06
CA LEU A 139 12.64 4.72 -3.13
C LEU A 139 14.01 4.07 -2.83
N LYS A 140 14.81 4.65 -1.94
CA LYS A 140 16.06 4.04 -1.48
C LYS A 140 15.87 2.74 -0.69
N TYR A 141 14.68 2.50 -0.18
CA TYR A 141 14.35 1.30 0.58
C TYR A 141 13.64 0.23 -0.25
N VAL A 142 13.18 0.59 -1.44
CA VAL A 142 12.45 -0.31 -2.34
C VAL A 142 13.41 -1.29 -2.98
N ASP A 143 13.03 -2.56 -3.01
CA ASP A 143 13.79 -3.63 -3.66
C ASP A 143 13.37 -3.80 -5.13
N GLU A 144 12.07 -3.65 -5.43
CA GLU A 144 11.52 -3.78 -6.78
C GLU A 144 10.42 -2.72 -7.02
N ILE A 145 10.37 -2.18 -8.23
CA ILE A 145 9.36 -1.21 -8.65
C ILE A 145 8.63 -1.76 -9.87
N PHE A 146 7.30 -1.80 -9.80
CA PHE A 146 6.45 -2.00 -10.96
C PHE A 146 5.86 -0.66 -11.40
N ILE A 147 5.82 -0.43 -12.69
CA ILE A 147 5.23 0.76 -13.30
C ILE A 147 4.17 0.30 -14.29
N ALA A 148 2.96 0.84 -14.16
CA ALA A 148 1.84 0.53 -15.04
C ALA A 148 1.95 1.23 -16.40
#